data_8e9a33a1c3a2cf5ab12d2865319297a1
#
_entry.id   8e9a33a1c3a2cf5ab12d2865319297a1
#
_cell.length_a   1.000
_cell.length_b   1.000
_cell.length_c   1.000
_cell.angle_alpha   90.00
_cell.angle_beta   90.00
_cell.angle_gamma   90.00
#
_symmetry.space_group_name_H-M   'P 1'
#
loop_
_entity.id
_entity.type
_entity.pdbx_description
1 polymer ?
#
loop_
_entity_poly.entity_id
_entity_poly.type
_entity_poly.pdbx_seq_one_letter_code
_entity_poly.pdbx_strand_id
1 'polypeptide(L)'
;MRVHAQWHLDDSRVIDAHELSTMSINWGIGKGLSKILFTQIFRNAQAWANQNFKPAIAIPLDDAFLTDLSTPDFFAMFADQHRVPRERLAIEIMEESLSNEKDIVRDILSRLRIKGFKIDVVAEGEGENILPLIGKLPIDRIVIDMSHLSKKNNFYSDMETEFLYSSLTSVAYKNEIKVCAAHVNSYEILEFVEKCNFTSARGTQILVPTEANEILPLYQNGKLSKISRTN
;
A
#
# COMPACT_ATOMS: atom_id res chain seq x y z
N MET A 1 -0.38 -6.95 -2.89
CA MET A 1 0.65 -7.27 -1.87
C MET A 1 1.36 -5.98 -1.50
N ARG A 2 1.61 -5.69 -0.24
CA ARG A 2 2.40 -4.53 0.21
C ARG A 2 3.78 -5.02 0.65
N VAL A 3 4.81 -4.28 0.29
CA VAL A 3 6.18 -4.55 0.74
C VAL A 3 6.50 -3.75 1.99
N HIS A 4 7.27 -4.36 2.88
CA HIS A 4 7.83 -3.73 4.07
C HIS A 4 9.33 -3.95 4.06
N ALA A 5 10.09 -2.92 4.46
CA ALA A 5 11.51 -3.04 4.66
C ALA A 5 11.80 -3.52 6.09
N GLN A 6 12.75 -4.44 6.22
CA GLN A 6 13.35 -4.83 7.49
C GLN A 6 14.85 -4.92 7.31
N TRP A 7 15.59 -4.52 8.31
CA TRP A 7 17.04 -4.65 8.32
C TRP A 7 17.47 -5.59 9.44
N HIS A 8 17.98 -6.75 9.07
CA HIS A 8 18.56 -7.70 10.00
C HIS A 8 20.01 -7.30 10.28
N LEU A 9 20.28 -6.83 11.49
CA LEU A 9 21.65 -6.49 11.93
C LEU A 9 22.43 -7.74 12.32
N ASP A 10 21.75 -8.66 13.01
CA ASP A 10 22.23 -9.98 13.41
C ASP A 10 21.02 -10.88 13.67
N ASP A 11 21.26 -12.10 14.16
CA ASP A 11 20.20 -13.11 14.41
C ASP A 11 19.20 -12.66 15.52
N SER A 12 19.50 -11.63 16.28
CA SER A 12 18.71 -11.20 17.43
C SER A 12 18.03 -9.84 17.26
N ARG A 13 18.48 -9.01 16.30
CA ARG A 13 17.98 -7.65 16.13
C ARG A 13 17.54 -7.35 14.71
N VAL A 14 16.24 -7.10 14.59
CA VAL A 14 15.59 -6.65 13.36
C VAL A 14 15.12 -5.21 13.56
N ILE A 15 15.55 -4.32 12.67
CA ILE A 15 15.06 -2.95 12.56
C ILE A 15 13.85 -2.99 11.63
N ASP A 16 12.71 -2.60 12.13
CA ASP A 16 11.48 -2.56 11.33
C ASP A 16 11.42 -1.33 10.39
N ALA A 17 10.39 -1.28 9.56
CA ALA A 17 10.23 -0.21 8.58
C ALA A 17 10.09 1.18 9.21
N HIS A 18 9.47 1.29 10.39
CA HIS A 18 9.27 2.56 11.08
C HIS A 18 10.57 3.06 11.71
N GLU A 19 11.28 2.19 12.43
CA GLU A 19 12.60 2.51 12.99
C GLU A 19 13.59 2.88 11.88
N LEU A 20 13.57 2.12 10.77
CA LEU A 20 14.42 2.36 9.60
C LEU A 20 14.13 3.72 8.95
N SER A 21 12.87 4.09 8.81
CA SER A 21 12.45 5.40 8.28
C SER A 21 12.96 6.53 9.18
N THR A 22 12.75 6.43 10.49
CA THR A 22 13.22 7.42 11.49
C THR A 22 14.73 7.59 11.44
N MET A 23 15.49 6.48 11.40
CA MET A 23 16.95 6.51 11.29
C MET A 23 17.40 7.15 9.97
N SER A 24 16.74 6.84 8.87
CA SER A 24 17.08 7.35 7.55
C SER A 24 16.90 8.87 7.44
N ILE A 25 15.86 9.41 8.06
CA ILE A 25 15.62 10.85 8.17
C ILE A 25 16.73 11.50 9.00
N ASN A 26 16.99 10.98 10.21
CA ASN A 26 17.99 11.52 11.12
C ASN A 26 19.41 11.54 10.54
N TRP A 27 19.74 10.58 9.69
CA TRP A 27 21.07 10.46 9.08
C TRP A 27 21.15 11.04 7.66
N GLY A 28 20.05 11.53 7.10
CA GLY A 28 20.00 12.10 5.74
C GLY A 28 20.26 11.08 4.62
N ILE A 29 20.08 9.77 4.89
CA ILE A 29 20.37 8.69 3.94
C ILE A 29 19.11 8.14 3.26
N GLY A 30 17.93 8.72 3.49
CA GLY A 30 16.63 8.22 3.05
C GLY A 30 16.58 7.87 1.57
N LYS A 31 16.99 8.78 0.67
CA LYS A 31 17.01 8.52 -0.78
C LYS A 31 17.94 7.35 -1.16
N GLY A 32 19.08 7.21 -0.51
CA GLY A 32 20.02 6.12 -0.76
C GLY A 32 19.45 4.76 -0.34
N LEU A 33 18.88 4.71 0.86
CA LEU A 33 18.24 3.51 1.39
C LEU A 33 17.04 3.09 0.53
N SER A 34 16.17 4.03 0.17
CA SER A 34 15.01 3.77 -0.70
C SER A 34 15.41 3.20 -2.06
N LYS A 35 16.53 3.68 -2.66
CA LYS A 35 17.05 3.10 -3.92
C LYS A 35 17.44 1.63 -3.75
N ILE A 36 18.07 1.26 -2.63
CA ILE A 36 18.42 -0.14 -2.33
C ILE A 36 17.16 -0.98 -2.22
N LEU A 37 16.18 -0.51 -1.46
CA LEU A 37 14.88 -1.19 -1.28
C LEU A 37 14.14 -1.35 -2.61
N PHE A 38 14.05 -0.31 -3.43
CA PHE A 38 13.42 -0.39 -4.74
C PHE A 38 14.13 -1.40 -5.64
N THR A 39 15.48 -1.39 -5.67
CA THR A 39 16.23 -2.37 -6.44
C THR A 39 15.86 -3.80 -6.02
N GLN A 40 15.72 -4.06 -4.73
CA GLN A 40 15.37 -5.39 -4.21
C GLN A 40 13.92 -5.76 -4.54
N ILE A 41 12.98 -4.82 -4.42
CA ILE A 41 11.58 -5.01 -4.79
C ILE A 41 11.46 -5.41 -6.27
N PHE A 42 12.11 -4.65 -7.16
CA PHE A 42 12.05 -4.91 -8.60
C PHE A 42 12.74 -6.23 -8.99
N ARG A 43 13.86 -6.59 -8.35
CA ARG A 43 14.51 -7.89 -8.54
C ARG A 43 13.59 -9.04 -8.14
N ASN A 44 12.94 -8.96 -6.99
CA ASN A 44 11.98 -9.97 -6.54
C ASN A 44 10.78 -10.07 -7.49
N ALA A 45 10.23 -8.93 -7.91
CA ALA A 45 9.13 -8.89 -8.87
C ALA A 45 9.49 -9.56 -10.20
N GLN A 46 10.70 -9.33 -10.71
CA GLN A 46 11.22 -9.98 -11.91
C GLN A 46 11.38 -11.49 -11.71
N ALA A 47 11.97 -11.92 -10.58
CA ALA A 47 12.15 -13.34 -10.27
C ALA A 47 10.80 -14.07 -10.18
N TRP A 48 9.78 -13.46 -9.58
CA TRP A 48 8.43 -14.01 -9.53
C TRP A 48 7.79 -14.07 -10.92
N ALA A 49 7.93 -13.00 -11.71
CA ALA A 49 7.39 -12.95 -13.07
C ALA A 49 7.95 -14.05 -13.98
N ASN A 50 9.23 -14.40 -13.84
CA ASN A 50 9.88 -15.50 -14.57
C ASN A 50 9.26 -16.87 -14.23
N GLN A 51 8.56 -16.98 -13.09
CA GLN A 51 7.85 -18.19 -12.67
C GLN A 51 6.32 -18.06 -12.80
N ASN A 52 5.86 -17.16 -13.67
CA ASN A 52 4.43 -16.86 -13.93
C ASN A 52 3.65 -16.32 -12.73
N PHE A 53 4.33 -15.93 -11.66
CA PHE A 53 3.71 -15.24 -10.54
C PHE A 53 3.91 -13.72 -10.69
N LYS A 54 2.81 -13.01 -10.98
CA LYS A 54 2.83 -11.58 -11.29
C LYS A 54 1.89 -10.80 -10.35
N PRO A 55 2.17 -10.75 -9.06
CA PRO A 55 1.31 -10.03 -8.11
C PRO A 55 1.30 -8.52 -8.37
N ALA A 56 0.23 -7.85 -7.96
CA ALA A 56 0.26 -6.41 -7.79
C ALA A 56 1.04 -6.06 -6.52
N ILE A 57 1.95 -5.11 -6.61
CA ILE A 57 2.88 -4.73 -5.52
C ILE A 57 2.63 -3.28 -5.15
N ALA A 58 2.31 -3.02 -3.89
CA ALA A 58 2.23 -1.67 -3.33
C ALA A 58 3.59 -1.30 -2.70
N ILE A 59 4.16 -0.18 -3.15
CA ILE A 59 5.48 0.32 -2.77
C ILE A 59 5.25 1.61 -1.96
N PRO A 60 5.53 1.62 -0.66
CA PRO A 60 5.48 2.85 0.14
C PRO A 60 6.50 3.86 -0.39
N LEU A 61 6.06 5.10 -0.59
CA LEU A 61 6.89 6.18 -1.06
C LEU A 61 7.15 7.18 0.06
N ASP A 62 8.43 7.51 0.25
CA ASP A 62 8.87 8.55 1.17
C ASP A 62 8.58 9.95 0.59
N ASP A 63 8.26 10.93 1.45
CA ASP A 63 7.94 12.31 1.07
C ASP A 63 9.06 12.99 0.27
N ALA A 64 10.32 12.61 0.50
CA ALA A 64 11.45 13.11 -0.27
C ALA A 64 11.35 12.84 -1.78
N PHE A 65 10.59 11.83 -2.19
CA PHE A 65 10.30 11.55 -3.60
C PHE A 65 9.10 12.34 -4.14
N LEU A 66 8.20 12.79 -3.26
CA LEU A 66 7.03 13.58 -3.65
C LEU A 66 7.37 15.06 -3.92
N THR A 67 8.60 15.48 -3.60
CA THR A 67 9.13 16.82 -3.90
C THR A 67 10.13 16.82 -5.05
N ASP A 68 10.47 15.64 -5.61
CA ASP A 68 11.44 15.48 -6.69
C ASP A 68 10.72 15.17 -8.01
N LEU A 69 10.68 16.15 -8.91
CA LEU A 69 10.04 16.04 -10.22
C LEU A 69 10.62 14.93 -11.12
N SER A 70 11.81 14.40 -10.81
CA SER A 70 12.40 13.27 -11.51
C SER A 70 11.84 11.90 -11.07
N THR A 71 11.08 11.86 -9.97
CA THR A 71 10.53 10.61 -9.39
C THR A 71 9.74 9.77 -10.39
N PRO A 72 8.83 10.31 -11.21
CA PRO A 72 8.09 9.49 -12.19
C PRO A 72 9.00 8.84 -13.23
N ASP A 73 10.05 9.53 -13.68
CA ASP A 73 11.02 9.02 -14.64
C ASP A 73 11.92 7.95 -14.01
N PHE A 74 12.32 8.17 -12.76
CA PHE A 74 13.08 7.21 -11.97
C PHE A 74 12.34 5.88 -11.83
N PHE A 75 11.07 5.88 -11.39
CA PHE A 75 10.28 4.65 -11.27
C PHE A 75 10.03 3.97 -12.62
N ALA A 76 9.78 4.74 -13.67
CA ALA A 76 9.60 4.21 -15.02
C ALA A 76 10.85 3.50 -15.52
N MET A 77 12.02 4.11 -15.36
CA MET A 77 13.31 3.52 -15.72
C MET A 77 13.56 2.21 -14.97
N PHE A 78 13.30 2.17 -13.65
CA PHE A 78 13.46 0.95 -12.85
C PHE A 78 12.52 -0.16 -13.29
N ALA A 79 11.25 0.16 -13.56
CA ALA A 79 10.27 -0.82 -14.03
C ALA A 79 10.69 -1.43 -15.37
N ASP A 80 11.14 -0.60 -16.31
CA ASP A 80 11.59 -1.05 -17.64
C ASP A 80 12.88 -1.88 -17.55
N GLN A 81 13.86 -1.43 -16.76
CA GLN A 81 15.12 -2.14 -16.54
C GLN A 81 14.89 -3.56 -16.00
N HIS A 82 13.93 -3.72 -15.11
CA HIS A 82 13.60 -5.02 -14.51
C HIS A 82 12.45 -5.73 -15.24
N ARG A 83 11.91 -5.18 -16.33
CA ARG A 83 10.80 -5.75 -17.11
C ARG A 83 9.57 -6.03 -16.26
N VAL A 84 9.28 -5.17 -15.28
CA VAL A 84 8.10 -5.26 -14.43
C VAL A 84 7.00 -4.38 -15.02
N PRO A 85 5.81 -4.92 -15.36
CA PRO A 85 4.71 -4.14 -15.88
C PRO A 85 4.27 -3.07 -14.86
N ARG A 86 4.26 -1.81 -15.29
CA ARG A 86 4.01 -0.64 -14.42
C ARG A 86 2.62 -0.66 -13.81
N GLU A 87 1.62 -1.17 -14.52
CA GLU A 87 0.24 -1.33 -14.05
C GLU A 87 0.09 -2.31 -12.88
N ARG A 88 1.13 -3.09 -12.58
CA ARG A 88 1.20 -3.98 -11.41
C ARG A 88 1.88 -3.33 -10.20
N LEU A 89 2.39 -2.12 -10.38
CA LEU A 89 3.05 -1.36 -9.33
C LEU A 89 2.12 -0.23 -8.86
N ALA A 90 1.80 -0.24 -7.58
CA ALA A 90 1.07 0.83 -6.92
C ALA A 90 2.05 1.63 -6.05
N ILE A 91 2.08 2.92 -6.25
CA ILE A 91 2.82 3.85 -5.40
C ILE A 91 1.91 4.21 -4.23
N GLU A 92 2.30 3.81 -3.03
CA GLU A 92 1.53 4.04 -1.81
C GLU A 92 2.07 5.26 -1.08
N ILE A 93 1.23 6.25 -0.85
CA ILE A 93 1.54 7.52 -0.19
C ILE A 93 0.63 7.73 1.01
N MET A 94 1.12 8.45 2.01
CA MET A 94 0.34 8.84 3.18
C MET A 94 -0.53 10.05 2.84
N GLU A 95 -1.72 10.12 3.43
CA GLU A 95 -2.66 11.24 3.23
C GLU A 95 -2.04 12.57 3.67
N GLU A 96 -1.30 12.59 4.79
CA GLU A 96 -0.61 13.79 5.28
C GLU A 96 0.35 14.40 4.26
N SER A 97 1.02 13.55 3.45
CA SER A 97 1.92 13.99 2.38
C SER A 97 1.20 14.80 1.29
N LEU A 98 -0.12 14.67 1.18
CA LEU A 98 -0.96 15.42 0.24
C LEU A 98 -1.28 16.83 0.71
N SER A 99 -1.10 17.12 2.00
CA SER A 99 -1.41 18.40 2.63
C SER A 99 -0.33 19.45 2.39
N ASN A 100 0.91 19.01 2.19
CA ASN A 100 2.08 19.83 1.93
C ASN A 100 2.35 19.93 0.42
N GLU A 101 2.72 21.11 -0.09
CA GLU A 101 3.17 21.35 -1.48
C GLU A 101 2.24 20.77 -2.57
N LYS A 102 0.95 21.09 -2.48
CA LYS A 102 -0.15 20.51 -3.27
C LYS A 102 0.08 20.42 -4.78
N ASP A 103 0.74 21.41 -5.39
CA ASP A 103 0.91 21.46 -6.86
C ASP A 103 2.00 20.51 -7.34
N ILE A 104 3.15 20.44 -6.64
CA ILE A 104 4.27 19.52 -6.98
C ILE A 104 3.83 18.07 -6.81
N VAL A 105 3.21 17.75 -5.67
CA VAL A 105 2.71 16.40 -5.38
C VAL A 105 1.69 15.98 -6.44
N ARG A 106 0.72 16.87 -6.77
CA ARG A 106 -0.27 16.60 -7.82
C ARG A 106 0.38 16.31 -9.17
N ASP A 107 1.39 17.11 -9.57
CA ASP A 107 2.11 16.90 -10.84
C ASP A 107 2.81 15.54 -10.85
N ILE A 108 3.55 15.19 -9.78
CA ILE A 108 4.23 13.92 -9.64
C ILE A 108 3.26 12.75 -9.74
N LEU A 109 2.14 12.79 -8.99
CA LEU A 109 1.13 11.73 -9.02
C LEU A 109 0.49 11.59 -10.41
N SER A 110 0.17 12.70 -11.06
CA SER A 110 -0.40 12.72 -12.40
C SER A 110 0.57 12.10 -13.42
N ARG A 111 1.86 12.44 -13.34
CA ARG A 111 2.90 11.88 -14.22
C ARG A 111 3.14 10.38 -13.94
N LEU A 112 3.13 9.95 -12.68
CA LEU A 112 3.18 8.53 -12.34
C LEU A 112 2.00 7.76 -12.95
N ARG A 113 0.78 8.33 -12.85
CA ARG A 113 -0.42 7.72 -13.44
C ARG A 113 -0.32 7.65 -14.96
N ILE A 114 0.11 8.72 -15.63
CA ILE A 114 0.34 8.75 -17.10
C ILE A 114 1.36 7.69 -17.51
N LYS A 115 2.37 7.45 -16.69
CA LYS A 115 3.37 6.41 -16.93
C LYS A 115 2.87 4.98 -16.64
N GLY A 116 1.64 4.81 -16.19
CA GLY A 116 0.97 3.53 -16.00
C GLY A 116 1.03 2.97 -14.58
N PHE A 117 1.61 3.69 -13.62
CA PHE A 117 1.57 3.29 -12.21
C PHE A 117 0.19 3.49 -11.60
N LYS A 118 -0.13 2.69 -10.58
CA LYS A 118 -1.30 2.90 -9.74
C LYS A 118 -0.94 3.77 -8.55
N ILE A 119 -1.92 4.54 -8.06
CA ILE A 119 -1.75 5.41 -6.90
C ILE A 119 -2.65 4.92 -5.77
N ASP A 120 -2.02 4.50 -4.68
CA ASP A 120 -2.70 4.11 -3.46
C ASP A 120 -2.47 5.20 -2.41
N VAL A 121 -3.53 5.65 -1.73
CA VAL A 121 -3.45 6.64 -0.65
C VAL A 121 -3.83 5.97 0.65
N VAL A 122 -2.94 6.01 1.64
CA VAL A 122 -3.21 5.54 3.00
C VAL A 122 -3.87 6.67 3.76
N ALA A 123 -5.14 6.48 4.07
CA ALA A 123 -5.93 7.46 4.82
C ALA A 123 -5.56 7.46 6.30
N GLU A 124 -5.53 8.63 6.90
CA GLU A 124 -5.41 8.80 8.33
C GLU A 124 -6.78 8.62 9.02
N GLY A 125 -6.74 8.15 10.25
CA GLY A 125 -7.95 7.95 11.05
C GLY A 125 -8.97 7.06 10.35
N GLU A 126 -10.21 7.51 10.32
CA GLU A 126 -11.33 6.79 9.71
C GLU A 126 -11.51 7.10 8.21
N GLY A 127 -10.60 7.88 7.60
CA GLY A 127 -10.61 8.21 6.16
C GLY A 127 -11.53 9.39 5.78
N GLU A 128 -11.95 10.19 6.74
CA GLU A 128 -12.85 11.33 6.51
C GLU A 128 -12.22 12.39 5.60
N ASN A 129 -10.93 12.66 5.77
CA ASN A 129 -10.21 13.69 5.05
C ASN A 129 -9.90 13.31 3.60
N ILE A 130 -10.00 12.03 3.24
CA ILE A 130 -9.74 11.58 1.88
C ILE A 130 -10.90 11.90 0.93
N LEU A 131 -12.13 12.00 1.44
CA LEU A 131 -13.33 12.26 0.62
C LEU A 131 -13.22 13.51 -0.25
N PRO A 132 -12.73 14.67 0.25
CA PRO A 132 -12.55 15.87 -0.55
C PRO A 132 -11.48 15.74 -1.65
N LEU A 133 -10.61 14.73 -1.59
CA LEU A 133 -9.53 14.48 -2.56
C LEU A 133 -9.99 13.58 -3.70
N ILE A 134 -11.11 12.85 -3.52
CA ILE A 134 -11.72 12.03 -4.56
C ILE A 134 -12.12 12.93 -5.74
N GLY A 135 -11.71 12.52 -6.94
CA GLY A 135 -11.93 13.27 -8.18
C GLY A 135 -10.97 14.45 -8.40
N LYS A 136 -10.17 14.86 -7.42
CA LYS A 136 -9.15 15.91 -7.56
C LYS A 136 -7.75 15.35 -7.79
N LEU A 137 -7.49 14.17 -7.28
CA LEU A 137 -6.21 13.46 -7.42
C LEU A 137 -6.42 12.13 -8.16
N PRO A 138 -5.40 11.64 -8.87
CA PRO A 138 -5.49 10.40 -9.64
C PRO A 138 -5.35 9.16 -8.75
N ILE A 139 -6.27 8.98 -7.80
CA ILE A 139 -6.26 7.89 -6.82
C ILE A 139 -6.89 6.64 -7.44
N ASP A 140 -6.21 5.50 -7.36
CA ASP A 140 -6.75 4.18 -7.76
C ASP A 140 -7.30 3.40 -6.57
N ARG A 141 -6.71 3.61 -5.37
CA ARG A 141 -7.11 2.91 -4.16
C ARG A 141 -6.94 3.80 -2.93
N ILE A 142 -7.92 3.71 -2.03
CA ILE A 142 -7.83 4.23 -0.67
C ILE A 142 -7.52 3.05 0.25
N VAL A 143 -6.55 3.22 1.13
CA VAL A 143 -6.17 2.22 2.13
C VAL A 143 -6.50 2.78 3.50
N ILE A 144 -7.34 2.09 4.27
CA ILE A 144 -7.78 2.52 5.60
C ILE A 144 -7.16 1.61 6.65
N ASP A 145 -6.53 2.22 7.65
CA ASP A 145 -5.95 1.50 8.78
C ASP A 145 -7.03 1.11 9.79
N MET A 146 -7.27 -0.19 9.95
CA MET A 146 -8.25 -0.73 10.89
C MET A 146 -7.69 -0.97 12.30
N SER A 147 -6.44 -0.61 12.58
CA SER A 147 -5.82 -0.87 13.88
C SER A 147 -6.53 -0.15 15.04
N HIS A 148 -7.15 1.01 14.78
CA HIS A 148 -7.92 1.75 15.77
C HIS A 148 -9.19 1.00 16.21
N LEU A 149 -9.79 0.18 15.34
CA LEU A 149 -10.96 -0.64 15.70
C LEU A 149 -10.63 -1.68 16.76
N SER A 150 -9.40 -2.18 16.79
CA SER A 150 -8.96 -3.13 17.82
C SER A 150 -9.03 -2.56 19.24
N LYS A 151 -9.02 -1.23 19.35
CA LYS A 151 -9.09 -0.49 20.63
C LYS A 151 -10.51 -0.07 21.01
N LYS A 152 -11.46 -0.18 20.08
CA LYS A 152 -12.86 0.23 20.24
C LYS A 152 -13.69 -0.99 20.65
N ASN A 153 -14.23 -1.00 21.85
CA ASN A 153 -15.13 -2.07 22.29
C ASN A 153 -16.42 -2.06 21.45
N ASN A 154 -16.83 -3.23 20.98
CA ASN A 154 -18.09 -3.44 20.24
C ASN A 154 -18.23 -2.62 18.95
N PHE A 155 -17.15 -2.29 18.24
CA PHE A 155 -17.21 -1.54 16.96
C PHE A 155 -18.10 -2.22 15.90
N TYR A 156 -18.21 -3.54 15.92
CA TYR A 156 -19.03 -4.34 15.00
C TYR A 156 -20.55 -4.14 15.18
N SER A 157 -20.99 -3.62 16.33
CA SER A 157 -22.38 -3.25 16.61
C SER A 157 -22.62 -1.73 16.58
N ASP A 158 -21.58 -0.94 16.32
CA ASP A 158 -21.64 0.51 16.22
C ASP A 158 -22.16 0.95 14.85
N MET A 159 -23.43 1.32 14.81
CA MET A 159 -24.10 1.75 13.57
C MET A 159 -23.45 2.99 12.93
N GLU A 160 -22.86 3.87 13.72
CA GLU A 160 -22.20 5.08 13.19
C GLU A 160 -20.92 4.70 12.45
N THR A 161 -20.10 3.84 13.03
CA THR A 161 -18.88 3.32 12.41
C THR A 161 -19.21 2.55 11.12
N GLU A 162 -20.24 1.69 11.13
CA GLU A 162 -20.68 0.97 9.95
C GLU A 162 -21.17 1.90 8.85
N PHE A 163 -22.00 2.89 9.21
CA PHE A 163 -22.52 3.88 8.25
C PHE A 163 -21.39 4.70 7.61
N LEU A 164 -20.40 5.12 8.39
CA LEU A 164 -19.24 5.86 7.91
C LEU A 164 -18.49 5.09 6.82
N TYR A 165 -18.08 3.85 7.12
CA TYR A 165 -17.29 3.04 6.17
C TYR A 165 -18.11 2.59 4.96
N SER A 166 -19.37 2.25 5.14
CA SER A 166 -20.27 1.90 4.03
C SER A 166 -20.51 3.09 3.10
N SER A 167 -20.59 4.31 3.66
CA SER A 167 -20.70 5.54 2.87
C SER A 167 -19.43 5.83 2.10
N LEU A 168 -18.26 5.70 2.74
CA LEU A 168 -16.95 5.90 2.12
C LEU A 168 -16.74 4.92 0.96
N THR A 169 -16.98 3.61 1.18
CA THR A 169 -16.84 2.59 0.14
C THR A 169 -17.79 2.83 -1.02
N SER A 170 -19.02 3.29 -0.73
CA SER A 170 -20.00 3.64 -1.78
C SER A 170 -19.55 4.84 -2.62
N VAL A 171 -19.02 5.90 -2.00
CA VAL A 171 -18.48 7.07 -2.71
C VAL A 171 -17.26 6.68 -3.54
N ALA A 172 -16.35 5.90 -2.98
CA ALA A 172 -15.17 5.42 -3.68
C ALA A 172 -15.56 4.58 -4.91
N TYR A 173 -16.50 3.64 -4.75
CA TYR A 173 -17.00 2.80 -5.84
C TYR A 173 -17.58 3.62 -7.00
N LYS A 174 -18.39 4.64 -6.71
CA LYS A 174 -18.95 5.54 -7.74
C LYS A 174 -17.88 6.31 -8.52
N ASN A 175 -16.70 6.46 -7.95
CA ASN A 175 -15.54 7.12 -8.58
C ASN A 175 -14.49 6.12 -9.10
N GLU A 176 -14.84 4.83 -9.22
CA GLU A 176 -13.96 3.75 -9.69
C GLU A 176 -12.71 3.55 -8.83
N ILE A 177 -12.77 4.00 -7.57
CA ILE A 177 -11.68 3.88 -6.59
C ILE A 177 -11.91 2.62 -5.75
N LYS A 178 -10.88 1.79 -5.61
CA LYS A 178 -10.90 0.62 -4.72
C LYS A 178 -10.65 1.05 -3.28
N VAL A 179 -11.24 0.32 -2.32
CA VAL A 179 -10.97 0.53 -0.90
C VAL A 179 -10.35 -0.73 -0.29
N CYS A 180 -9.24 -0.57 0.39
CA CYS A 180 -8.50 -1.65 1.04
C CYS A 180 -8.48 -1.43 2.56
N ALA A 181 -8.86 -2.42 3.33
CA ALA A 181 -8.64 -2.42 4.77
C ALA A 181 -7.23 -2.92 5.08
N ALA A 182 -6.46 -2.15 5.85
CA ALA A 182 -5.16 -2.55 6.37
C ALA A 182 -5.26 -2.91 7.86
N HIS A 183 -4.30 -3.70 8.37
CA HIS A 183 -4.27 -4.19 9.76
C HIS A 183 -5.53 -4.98 10.17
N VAL A 184 -6.06 -5.77 9.24
CA VAL A 184 -7.13 -6.73 9.54
C VAL A 184 -6.52 -7.91 10.30
N ASN A 185 -6.48 -7.79 11.63
CA ASN A 185 -5.72 -8.69 12.49
C ASN A 185 -6.62 -9.63 13.32
N SER A 186 -7.95 -9.54 13.18
CA SER A 186 -8.91 -10.43 13.83
C SER A 186 -10.05 -10.78 12.88
N TYR A 187 -10.78 -11.85 13.23
CA TYR A 187 -11.93 -12.32 12.45
C TYR A 187 -13.08 -11.31 12.48
N GLU A 188 -13.30 -10.67 13.62
CA GLU A 188 -14.34 -9.64 13.78
C GLU A 188 -14.10 -8.43 12.88
N ILE A 189 -12.83 -7.98 12.75
CA ILE A 189 -12.48 -6.90 11.82
C ILE A 189 -12.70 -7.36 10.37
N LEU A 190 -12.38 -8.63 10.06
CA LEU A 190 -12.59 -9.16 8.71
C LEU A 190 -14.07 -9.18 8.33
N GLU A 191 -14.94 -9.69 9.23
CA GLU A 191 -16.40 -9.67 9.00
C GLU A 191 -16.94 -8.25 8.83
N PHE A 192 -16.47 -7.31 9.66
CA PHE A 192 -16.87 -5.92 9.57
C PHE A 192 -16.45 -5.28 8.22
N VAL A 193 -15.23 -5.55 7.76
CA VAL A 193 -14.70 -5.09 6.47
C VAL A 193 -15.51 -5.67 5.30
N GLU A 194 -15.90 -6.95 5.37
CA GLU A 194 -16.77 -7.58 4.37
C GLU A 194 -18.16 -6.93 4.36
N LYS A 195 -18.74 -6.67 5.54
CA LYS A 195 -20.04 -6.01 5.70
C LYS A 195 -20.06 -4.60 5.12
N CYS A 196 -18.96 -3.85 5.29
CA CYS A 196 -18.82 -2.49 4.76
C CYS A 196 -18.38 -2.43 3.29
N ASN A 197 -18.36 -3.57 2.55
CA ASN A 197 -18.06 -3.66 1.12
C ASN A 197 -16.67 -3.14 0.73
N PHE A 198 -15.64 -3.37 1.54
CA PHE A 198 -14.27 -3.14 1.12
C PHE A 198 -13.89 -4.05 -0.03
N THR A 199 -13.15 -3.54 -1.01
CA THR A 199 -12.75 -4.31 -2.20
C THR A 199 -11.59 -5.28 -1.94
N SER A 200 -10.84 -5.05 -0.87
CA SER A 200 -9.70 -5.88 -0.47
C SER A 200 -9.32 -5.66 0.98
N ALA A 201 -8.57 -6.60 1.56
CA ALA A 201 -8.06 -6.50 2.91
C ALA A 201 -6.61 -7.00 2.99
N ARG A 202 -5.85 -6.51 3.98
CA ARG A 202 -4.50 -6.97 4.35
C ARG A 202 -4.32 -6.92 5.87
N GLY A 203 -3.62 -7.88 6.42
CA GLY A 203 -3.36 -8.01 7.85
C GLY A 203 -3.04 -9.45 8.24
N THR A 204 -2.72 -9.69 9.51
CA THR A 204 -2.31 -11.02 9.99
C THR A 204 -3.41 -12.06 9.92
N GLN A 205 -4.68 -11.65 9.93
CA GLN A 205 -5.82 -12.55 9.69
C GLN A 205 -5.87 -13.05 8.25
N ILE A 206 -5.31 -12.33 7.29
CA ILE A 206 -5.24 -12.70 5.88
C ILE A 206 -3.96 -13.49 5.60
N LEU A 207 -2.81 -12.87 5.88
CA LEU A 207 -1.49 -13.46 5.74
C LEU A 207 -0.51 -12.70 6.64
N VAL A 208 0.24 -13.43 7.44
CA VAL A 208 1.33 -12.84 8.24
C VAL A 208 2.43 -12.29 7.32
N PRO A 209 3.17 -11.24 7.74
CA PRO A 209 4.34 -10.79 7.01
C PRO A 209 5.28 -11.96 6.72
N THR A 210 5.70 -12.07 5.47
CA THR A 210 6.42 -13.25 4.96
C THR A 210 7.57 -12.78 4.09
N GLU A 211 8.71 -13.45 4.20
CA GLU A 211 9.90 -13.18 3.41
C GLU A 211 9.62 -13.34 1.90
N ALA A 212 10.28 -12.50 1.08
CA ALA A 212 10.05 -12.47 -0.36
C ALA A 212 10.33 -13.81 -1.05
N ASN A 213 11.28 -14.59 -0.53
CA ASN A 213 11.65 -15.93 -1.02
C ASN A 213 10.58 -16.98 -0.71
N GLU A 214 9.76 -16.77 0.31
CA GLU A 214 8.72 -17.72 0.74
C GLU A 214 7.37 -17.46 0.04
N ILE A 215 7.17 -16.27 -0.54
CA ILE A 215 5.91 -15.91 -1.21
C ILE A 215 5.60 -16.85 -2.38
N LEU A 216 6.58 -17.16 -3.20
CA LEU A 216 6.39 -18.01 -4.36
C LEU A 216 6.00 -19.46 -4.00
N PRO A 217 6.65 -20.12 -3.02
CA PRO A 217 6.18 -21.42 -2.50
C PRO A 217 4.74 -21.38 -1.98
N LEU A 218 4.32 -20.33 -1.29
CA LEU A 218 2.94 -20.16 -0.82
C LEU A 218 1.94 -20.06 -1.97
N TYR A 219 2.31 -19.37 -3.05
CA TYR A 219 1.50 -19.28 -4.26
C TYR A 219 1.39 -20.65 -4.95
N GLN A 220 2.51 -21.34 -5.18
CA GLN A 220 2.55 -22.63 -5.85
C GLN A 220 1.77 -23.73 -5.09
N ASN A 221 1.78 -23.67 -3.76
CA ASN A 221 1.02 -24.57 -2.89
C ASN A 221 -0.48 -24.18 -2.77
N GLY A 222 -0.95 -23.18 -3.52
CA GLY A 222 -2.34 -22.74 -3.52
C GLY A 222 -2.79 -22.02 -2.23
N LYS A 223 -1.88 -21.72 -1.31
CA LYS A 223 -2.23 -21.01 -0.06
C LYS A 223 -2.65 -19.58 -0.31
N LEU A 224 -2.06 -18.88 -1.31
CA LEU A 224 -2.44 -17.52 -1.67
C LEU A 224 -3.71 -17.44 -2.51
N SER A 225 -4.04 -18.48 -3.29
CA SER A 225 -5.25 -18.50 -4.13
C SER A 225 -6.56 -18.62 -3.34
N LYS A 226 -6.50 -19.08 -2.09
CA LYS A 226 -7.67 -19.17 -1.20
C LYS A 226 -8.07 -17.83 -0.59
N ILE A 227 -7.25 -16.81 -0.74
CA ILE A 227 -7.42 -15.49 -0.14
C ILE A 227 -8.07 -14.50 -1.13
N SER A 228 -7.99 -14.76 -2.43
CA SER A 228 -8.70 -14.01 -3.46
C SER A 228 -10.08 -14.61 -3.66
N ARG A 229 -11.10 -14.11 -2.97
CA ARG A 229 -12.47 -14.31 -3.45
C ARG A 229 -12.61 -13.54 -4.77
N THR A 230 -12.67 -14.30 -5.86
CA THR A 230 -13.15 -13.83 -7.17
C THR A 230 -14.60 -13.41 -7.01
N ASN A 231 -14.89 -12.15 -7.27
CA ASN A 231 -16.14 -11.72 -7.86
C ASN A 231 -15.82 -11.09 -9.19
#